data_a1ae634f2871d426fb936ae8a44b3d42
#
_entry.id   a1ae634f2871d426fb936ae8a44b3d42
#
_cell.length_a   1.000
_cell.length_b   1.000
_cell.length_c   1.000
_cell.angle_alpha   90.00
_cell.angle_beta   90.00
_cell.angle_gamma   90.00
#
_symmetry.space_group_name_H-M   'P 1'
#
loop_
_entity.id
_entity.type
_entity.pdbx_description
1 polymer ?
#
loop_
_entity_poly.entity_id
_entity_poly.type
_entity_poly.pdbx_seq_one_letter_code
_entity_poly.pdbx_strand_id
1 'polypeptide(L)' 'MTLKTDLNIADPDALYAALLAAHKGLSAEGSAALNAELILLLMNHVGDVGVIRAALDLARQGKV' A
#
# COMPACT_ATOMS: atom_id res chain seq x y z
N MET A 1 -8.91 -16.41 -0.42
CA MET A 1 -7.64 -15.64 -0.30
C MET A 1 -7.54 -15.08 1.11
N THR A 2 -6.37 -15.13 1.72
CA THR A 2 -6.12 -14.66 3.08
C THR A 2 -5.03 -13.58 3.05
N LEU A 3 -5.15 -12.56 3.89
CA LEU A 3 -4.14 -11.53 4.00
C LEU A 3 -2.81 -12.13 4.47
N LYS A 4 -1.74 -11.86 3.72
CA LYS A 4 -0.39 -12.25 4.12
C LYS A 4 0.19 -11.19 5.04
N THR A 5 0.63 -11.60 6.22
CA THR A 5 1.20 -10.69 7.22
C THR A 5 2.69 -10.93 7.45
N ASP A 6 3.22 -12.04 6.93
CA ASP A 6 4.66 -12.28 6.88
C ASP A 6 5.24 -11.60 5.63
N LEU A 7 6.56 -11.49 5.56
CA LEU A 7 7.23 -10.85 4.44
C LEU A 7 6.97 -11.60 3.13
N ASN A 8 6.31 -10.94 2.21
CA ASN A 8 5.92 -11.50 0.92
C ASN A 8 6.53 -10.72 -0.26
N ILE A 9 7.51 -9.88 0.02
CA ILE A 9 8.18 -9.04 -0.97
C ILE A 9 9.60 -9.56 -1.16
N ALA A 10 9.98 -9.87 -2.41
CA ALA A 10 11.30 -10.42 -2.71
C ALA A 10 12.42 -9.40 -2.47
N ASP A 11 12.16 -8.13 -2.78
CA ASP A 11 13.13 -7.06 -2.62
C ASP A 11 12.44 -5.84 -1.99
N PRO A 12 12.35 -5.80 -0.64
CA PRO A 12 11.69 -4.68 0.05
C PRO A 12 12.36 -3.34 -0.21
N ASP A 13 13.69 -3.31 -0.30
CA ASP A 13 14.42 -2.06 -0.51
C ASP A 13 14.11 -1.44 -1.88
N ALA A 14 14.05 -2.27 -2.92
CA ALA A 14 13.69 -1.79 -4.26
C ALA A 14 12.25 -1.26 -4.30
N LEU A 15 11.33 -1.93 -3.61
CA LEU A 15 9.95 -1.51 -3.54
C LEU A 15 9.81 -0.17 -2.83
N TYR A 16 10.50 -0.02 -1.70
CA TYR A 16 10.50 1.23 -0.93
C TYR A 16 11.11 2.38 -1.74
N ALA A 17 12.22 2.11 -2.44
CA ALA A 17 12.84 3.10 -3.30
C ALA A 17 11.90 3.57 -4.41
N ALA A 18 11.13 2.66 -5.01
CA ALA A 18 10.13 3.00 -6.01
C ALA A 18 9.05 3.92 -5.45
N LEU A 19 8.59 3.63 -4.24
CA LEU A 19 7.57 4.45 -3.56
C LEU A 19 8.11 5.86 -3.30
N LEU A 20 9.33 5.98 -2.76
CA LEU A 20 9.95 7.27 -2.52
C LEU A 20 10.14 8.06 -3.82
N ALA A 21 10.60 7.39 -4.88
CA ALA A 21 10.80 8.03 -6.17
C ALA A 21 9.49 8.59 -6.73
N ALA A 22 8.39 7.87 -6.56
CA ALA A 22 7.07 8.32 -7.02
C ALA A 22 6.60 9.59 -6.29
N HIS A 23 7.01 9.76 -5.03
CA HIS A 23 6.66 10.94 -4.24
C HIS A 23 7.58 12.14 -4.46
N LYS A 24 8.72 11.94 -5.13
CA LYS A 24 9.73 12.98 -5.28
C LYS A 24 9.17 14.19 -6.02
N GLY A 25 9.37 15.37 -5.45
CA GLY A 25 8.93 16.63 -6.06
C GLY A 25 7.45 16.95 -5.84
N LEU A 26 6.70 16.10 -5.17
CA LEU A 26 5.28 16.35 -4.91
C LEU A 26 5.09 17.16 -3.63
N SER A 27 4.04 18.00 -3.64
CA SER A 27 3.56 18.66 -2.43
C SER A 27 2.90 17.62 -1.51
N ALA A 28 2.58 18.03 -0.27
CA ALA A 28 1.83 17.17 0.64
C ALA A 28 0.48 16.74 0.04
N GLU A 29 -0.20 17.66 -0.64
CA GLU A 29 -1.47 17.36 -1.30
C GLU A 29 -1.27 16.38 -2.47
N GLY A 30 -0.22 16.56 -3.25
CA GLY A 30 0.12 15.67 -4.36
C GLY A 30 0.46 14.27 -3.88
N SER A 31 1.22 14.17 -2.79
CA SER A 31 1.55 12.87 -2.18
C SER A 31 0.32 12.16 -1.64
N ALA A 32 -0.60 12.89 -1.02
CA ALA A 32 -1.86 12.32 -0.54
C ALA A 32 -2.70 11.81 -1.71
N ALA A 33 -2.76 12.56 -2.81
CA ALA A 33 -3.49 12.14 -4.00
C ALA A 33 -2.87 10.89 -4.63
N LEU A 34 -1.56 10.82 -4.72
CA LEU A 34 -0.85 9.65 -5.23
C LEU A 34 -1.16 8.42 -4.38
N ASN A 35 -1.12 8.57 -3.06
CA ASN A 35 -1.42 7.47 -2.14
C ASN A 35 -2.85 6.98 -2.31
N ALA A 36 -3.82 7.87 -2.47
CA ALA A 36 -5.21 7.50 -2.67
C ALA A 36 -5.39 6.71 -3.98
N GLU A 37 -4.78 7.18 -5.06
CA GLU A 37 -4.81 6.48 -6.35
C GLU A 37 -4.15 5.10 -6.26
N LEU A 38 -3.00 5.02 -5.61
CA LEU A 38 -2.28 3.76 -5.42
C LEU A 38 -3.14 2.74 -4.67
N ILE A 39 -3.80 3.18 -3.60
CA ILE A 39 -4.68 2.32 -2.82
C ILE A 39 -5.78 1.74 -3.70
N LEU A 40 -6.43 2.58 -4.52
CA LEU A 40 -7.49 2.11 -5.41
C LEU A 40 -6.98 1.10 -6.44
N LEU A 41 -5.81 1.35 -7.01
CA LEU A 41 -5.19 0.43 -7.96
C LEU A 41 -4.88 -0.91 -7.30
N LEU A 42 -4.33 -0.89 -6.08
CA LEU A 42 -4.00 -2.11 -5.36
C LEU A 42 -5.25 -2.87 -4.91
N MET A 43 -6.29 -2.15 -4.48
CA MET A 43 -7.58 -2.77 -4.13
C MET A 43 -8.17 -3.51 -5.33
N ASN A 44 -8.13 -2.87 -6.51
CA ASN A 44 -8.62 -3.50 -7.73
C ASN A 44 -7.78 -4.72 -8.11
N HIS A 45 -6.45 -4.62 -7.94
CA HIS A 45 -5.56 -5.73 -8.25
C HIS A 45 -5.79 -6.93 -7.33
N VAL A 46 -5.96 -6.69 -6.03
CA VAL A 46 -6.25 -7.74 -5.05
C VAL A 46 -7.64 -8.33 -5.29
N GLY A 47 -8.64 -7.50 -5.49
CA GLY A 47 -9.99 -7.92 -5.86
C GLY A 47 -10.78 -8.66 -4.80
N ASP A 48 -10.29 -8.75 -3.58
CA ASP A 48 -10.93 -9.51 -2.49
C ASP A 48 -11.23 -8.56 -1.32
N VAL A 49 -12.52 -8.29 -1.11
CA VAL A 49 -12.95 -7.34 -0.08
C VAL A 49 -12.57 -7.81 1.33
N GLY A 50 -12.57 -9.11 1.59
CA GLY A 50 -12.18 -9.65 2.89
C GLY A 50 -10.72 -9.39 3.21
N VAL A 51 -9.84 -9.57 2.22
CA VAL A 51 -8.41 -9.28 2.36
C VAL A 51 -8.20 -7.79 2.60
N ILE A 52 -8.87 -6.94 1.83
CA ILE A 52 -8.75 -5.48 1.98
C ILE A 52 -9.22 -5.03 3.35
N ARG A 53 -10.35 -5.55 3.84
CA ARG A 53 -10.85 -5.21 5.18
C ARG A 53 -9.86 -5.61 6.27
N ALA A 54 -9.26 -6.80 6.17
CA ALA A 54 -8.26 -7.25 7.12
C ALA A 54 -7.03 -6.33 7.11
N ALA A 55 -6.59 -5.91 5.94
CA ALA A 55 -5.47 -4.97 5.80
C ALA A 55 -5.80 -3.61 6.40
N LEU A 56 -7.01 -3.10 6.17
CA LEU A 56 -7.45 -1.82 6.75
C LEU A 56 -7.48 -1.87 8.27
N ASP A 57 -7.94 -2.98 8.84
CA ASP A 57 -7.97 -3.15 10.30
C ASP A 57 -6.56 -3.11 10.89
N LEU A 58 -5.61 -3.81 10.29
CA LEU A 58 -4.22 -3.79 10.73
C LEU A 58 -3.59 -2.41 10.59
N ALA A 59 -3.82 -1.75 9.46
CA ALA A 59 -3.29 -0.42 9.22
C ALA A 59 -3.81 0.59 10.25
N ARG A 60 -5.12 0.51 10.57
CA ARG A 60 -5.73 1.38 11.57
C ARG A 60 -5.16 1.15 12.98
N GLN A 61 -4.77 -0.08 13.29
CA GLN A 61 -4.17 -0.42 14.57
C GLN A 61 -2.69 -0.05 14.65
N GLY A 62 -2.07 0.30 13.53
CA GLY A 62 -0.64 0.60 13.46
C GLY A 62 0.24 -0.62 13.59
N LYS A 63 -0.26 -1.81 13.27
CA LYS A 63 0.45 -3.09 13.42
C LYS A 63 1.06 -3.60 12.12
N VAL A 64 1.40 -2.71 11.26
CA VAL A 64 1.96 -3.05 9.95
C VAL A 64 3.47 -3.26 10.04
#